data_f8fefc2f33c1d005ced27ba337e3464c
#
_entry.id   f8fefc2f33c1d005ced27ba337e3464c
#
_cell.length_a   1.000
_cell.length_b   1.000
_cell.length_c   1.000
_cell.angle_alpha   90.00
_cell.angle_beta   90.00
_cell.angle_gamma   90.00
#
_symmetry.space_group_name_H-M   'P 1'
#
loop_
_entity.id
_entity.type
_entity.pdbx_description
1 polymer ?
#
loop_
_entity_poly.entity_id
_entity_poly.type
_entity_poly.pdbx_seq_one_letter_code
_entity_poly.pdbx_strand_id
1 'polypeptide(L)'
;MNKKIWTAALAVCLCALLLLSACGSKEGTETVSGDEAETKTLTLAASGESDVLASFYMGTDNMPTIKLVYDTLVKYENGEFVPGLAESWEFSDDGKTLTFQLRAGVKFHDGTACDAEAVKADLEYKQNNPGFMALKAITAIQSIEVVDETTLIIHYPAPYYAYLADFCWPDVMIIVSPTVFIEGDYMNFSGISGTGPYAFDHRESGQYTRFVRNEDYWGDAPYYDEIIVKYIPESTSRIQALQNGEIDMIFGSALLSYDEYVQVTAMDGMAGQISESDTRVRDLAVNASRPLLTDLKVRQAIAYAIDKESLSENLTYGYEKAAELPFTEGSPYMDIVLEQTYSYDQEQSNLLLDEAGWVMNDSTGIREKDGQSLSLVLTLDSAYGSFDHSVATVIKDQLSKVGIEVSINGMEKMDWMNGYMAGEFDLTLWPGNYAFANPNCWFNPMSSMTPQTPALMGLPDSQEFLDAIAETTVTDDEERLTELFTYLYNYDIGNVIDIPLNYYKDVIVYNSEKIAGYEFDSAPCFFDVARLTPQ
;
A
#
# COMPACT_ATOMS: atom_id res chain seq x y z
N MET A 1 23.60 33.25 57.66
CA MET A 1 23.09 34.48 58.37
C MET A 1 21.82 34.93 57.67
N ASN A 2 20.76 34.93 58.43
CA ASN A 2 19.46 35.60 58.35
C ASN A 2 18.60 35.34 57.10
N LYS A 3 17.53 34.51 57.21
CA LYS A 3 16.25 34.75 57.94
C LYS A 3 15.57 36.04 57.48
N LYS A 4 14.41 36.02 56.89
CA LYS A 4 13.05 35.75 57.34
C LYS A 4 12.06 36.31 56.30
N ILE A 5 11.07 35.49 56.01
CA ILE A 5 9.65 35.69 56.25
C ILE A 5 9.01 36.85 55.44
N TRP A 6 8.01 36.50 54.63
CA TRP A 6 6.63 36.89 54.86
C TRP A 6 5.66 36.03 54.05
N THR A 7 4.85 35.37 54.81
CA THR A 7 3.66 34.60 54.48
C THR A 7 2.47 35.53 54.27
N ALA A 8 1.51 35.00 53.53
CA ALA A 8 0.06 35.20 53.66
C ALA A 8 -0.58 36.46 53.07
N ALA A 9 -1.37 36.24 52.05
CA ALA A 9 -2.75 36.69 52.04
C ALA A 9 -3.57 35.78 51.17
N LEU A 10 -4.20 34.86 51.83
CA LEU A 10 -5.31 34.03 51.46
C LEU A 10 -6.58 34.88 51.46
N ALA A 11 -7.52 34.46 50.61
CA ALA A 11 -8.95 34.45 50.84
C ALA A 11 -9.82 35.64 50.47
N VAL A 12 -10.88 35.25 49.80
CA VAL A 12 -12.25 35.74 49.93
C VAL A 12 -12.68 36.89 49.01
N CYS A 13 -13.31 36.53 47.91
CA CYS A 13 -14.59 37.11 47.54
C CYS A 13 -15.49 36.06 46.93
N LEU A 14 -16.15 35.38 47.80
CA LEU A 14 -17.40 34.64 47.55
C LEU A 14 -18.55 35.59 48.00
N CYS A 15 -19.68 35.59 47.25
CA CYS A 15 -20.99 36.09 47.66
C CYS A 15 -21.28 37.59 47.63
N ALA A 16 -21.95 37.99 46.58
CA ALA A 16 -23.15 38.83 46.65
C ALA A 16 -23.82 38.79 45.26
N LEU A 17 -24.76 38.04 44.87
CA LEU A 17 -26.04 37.61 45.34
C LEU A 17 -27.16 38.60 45.36
N LEU A 18 -28.06 38.26 44.58
CA LEU A 18 -29.51 38.23 44.80
C LEU A 18 -30.29 39.54 44.92
N LEU A 19 -31.31 39.55 44.10
CA LEU A 19 -32.60 40.19 44.25
C LEU A 19 -32.75 41.64 43.74
N LEU A 20 -33.26 41.73 42.53
CA LEU A 20 -34.41 42.63 42.29
C LEU A 20 -35.33 41.94 41.27
N SER A 21 -36.41 41.42 41.82
CA SER A 21 -37.62 41.07 41.10
C SER A 21 -38.42 42.36 40.80
N ALA A 22 -38.99 42.47 39.62
CA ALA A 22 -40.39 42.53 39.42
C ALA A 22 -40.81 43.27 38.15
N CYS A 23 -41.80 42.68 37.53
CA CYS A 23 -42.82 43.25 36.65
C CYS A 23 -42.47 43.57 35.19
N GLY A 24 -42.80 42.66 34.28
CA GLY A 24 -44.05 42.79 33.53
C GLY A 24 -43.86 43.05 32.06
N SER A 25 -43.94 42.08 31.21
CA SER A 25 -44.83 42.03 30.05
C SER A 25 -44.57 40.73 29.25
N LYS A 26 -45.64 40.05 28.94
CA LYS A 26 -45.67 38.89 28.07
C LYS A 26 -45.40 39.32 26.64
N GLU A 27 -44.25 38.93 26.09
CA GLU A 27 -44.12 38.68 24.67
C GLU A 27 -43.53 37.29 24.51
N GLY A 28 -44.21 36.46 23.71
CA GLY A 28 -43.88 35.10 23.48
C GLY A 28 -42.52 34.97 22.75
N THR A 29 -41.55 34.49 23.48
CA THR A 29 -40.32 33.99 22.88
C THR A 29 -40.62 32.55 22.45
N GLU A 30 -40.85 32.34 21.17
CA GLU A 30 -40.68 31.03 20.56
C GLU A 30 -39.23 30.61 20.85
N THR A 31 -39.09 29.66 21.77
CA THR A 31 -37.85 28.87 21.85
C THR A 31 -37.82 28.02 20.60
N VAL A 32 -37.11 28.47 19.60
CA VAL A 32 -36.58 27.59 18.58
C VAL A 32 -35.59 26.66 19.30
N SER A 33 -36.06 25.51 19.71
CA SER A 33 -35.23 24.37 19.96
C SER A 33 -34.73 23.93 18.57
N GLY A 34 -33.64 24.53 18.11
CA GLY A 34 -32.84 23.91 17.10
C GLY A 34 -32.26 22.67 17.77
N ASP A 35 -32.72 21.48 17.41
CA ASP A 35 -31.93 20.28 17.51
C ASP A 35 -30.69 20.57 16.65
N GLU A 36 -29.58 20.98 17.28
CA GLU A 36 -28.29 20.85 16.63
C GLU A 36 -28.12 19.37 16.38
N ALA A 37 -28.22 18.95 15.12
CA ALA A 37 -27.97 17.58 14.74
C ALA A 37 -26.59 17.20 15.27
N GLU A 38 -26.50 16.12 16.03
CA GLU A 38 -25.24 15.64 16.59
C GLU A 38 -24.29 15.33 15.43
N THR A 39 -23.09 15.92 15.45
CA THR A 39 -22.07 15.70 14.41
C THR A 39 -21.67 14.23 14.37
N LYS A 40 -21.83 13.60 13.23
CA LYS A 40 -21.47 12.21 13.03
C LYS A 40 -19.97 12.12 12.74
N THR A 41 -19.20 11.68 13.71
CA THR A 41 -17.73 11.56 13.62
C THR A 41 -17.33 10.10 13.53
N LEU A 42 -16.41 9.80 12.60
CA LEU A 42 -15.66 8.54 12.57
C LEU A 42 -14.23 8.81 12.99
N THR A 43 -13.74 8.06 13.99
CA THR A 43 -12.36 8.20 14.47
C THR A 43 -11.54 6.95 14.14
N LEU A 44 -10.50 7.13 13.31
CA LEU A 44 -9.53 6.11 12.93
C LEU A 44 -8.23 6.28 13.71
N ALA A 45 -7.35 5.26 13.65
CA ALA A 45 -5.97 5.36 14.10
C ALA A 45 -4.99 5.11 12.95
N ALA A 46 -3.85 5.82 12.97
CA ALA A 46 -2.68 5.58 12.13
C ALA A 46 -1.42 5.47 13.00
N SER A 47 -0.34 4.88 12.47
CA SER A 47 0.94 4.74 13.16
C SER A 47 1.75 6.04 13.20
N GLY A 48 1.54 6.95 12.25
CA GLY A 48 2.24 8.22 12.12
C GLY A 48 1.41 9.30 11.46
N GLU A 49 1.97 10.49 11.37
CA GLU A 49 1.36 11.59 10.64
C GLU A 49 1.34 11.29 9.15
N SER A 50 0.18 11.51 8.51
CA SER A 50 0.03 11.41 7.08
C SER A 50 0.51 12.71 6.41
N ASP A 51 1.82 12.99 6.42
CA ASP A 51 2.40 14.09 5.65
C ASP A 51 2.28 13.87 4.14
N VAL A 52 1.99 12.69 3.77
CA VAL A 52 2.03 12.11 2.44
C VAL A 52 0.85 12.52 1.58
N LEU A 53 -0.25 13.04 2.16
CA LEU A 53 -1.35 13.64 1.38
C LEU A 53 -0.92 14.90 0.62
N ALA A 54 0.23 15.48 0.96
CA ALA A 54 0.82 16.63 0.28
C ALA A 54 2.00 16.23 -0.63
N SER A 55 2.05 14.98 -1.09
CA SER A 55 3.08 14.51 -2.02
C SER A 55 2.60 13.27 -2.80
N PHE A 56 3.29 12.93 -3.90
CA PHE A 56 3.12 11.66 -4.59
C PHE A 56 3.96 10.53 -3.97
N TYR A 57 4.10 10.51 -2.67
CA TYR A 57 4.88 9.46 -2.01
C TYR A 57 4.02 8.23 -1.76
N MET A 58 4.44 7.09 -2.31
CA MET A 58 3.82 5.79 -2.06
C MET A 58 4.23 5.26 -0.69
N GLY A 59 3.26 5.04 0.19
CA GLY A 59 3.53 4.49 1.52
C GLY A 59 2.29 3.94 2.21
N THR A 60 2.49 2.90 3.00
CA THR A 60 1.44 2.24 3.80
C THR A 60 0.72 3.19 4.77
N ASP A 61 1.38 4.26 5.18
CA ASP A 61 0.83 5.24 6.12
C ASP A 61 -0.36 6.04 5.54
N ASN A 62 -0.51 6.06 4.21
CA ASN A 62 -1.61 6.77 3.51
C ASN A 62 -2.83 5.91 3.22
N MET A 63 -2.69 4.60 3.26
CA MET A 63 -3.77 3.68 2.90
C MET A 63 -5.10 3.97 3.61
N PRO A 64 -5.10 4.42 4.88
CA PRO A 64 -6.34 4.77 5.57
C PRO A 64 -6.96 6.09 5.10
N THR A 65 -6.26 6.95 4.36
CA THR A 65 -6.70 8.33 4.13
C THR A 65 -6.73 8.78 2.67
N ILE A 66 -6.01 8.10 1.77
CA ILE A 66 -5.84 8.56 0.39
C ILE A 66 -7.18 8.70 -0.35
N LYS A 67 -8.06 7.70 -0.25
CA LYS A 67 -9.40 7.72 -0.87
C LYS A 67 -10.39 8.66 -0.18
N LEU A 68 -10.07 9.20 0.99
CA LEU A 68 -10.87 10.27 1.59
C LEU A 68 -10.75 11.55 0.79
N VAL A 69 -9.55 11.83 0.27
CA VAL A 69 -9.19 13.14 -0.29
C VAL A 69 -9.15 13.12 -1.82
N TYR A 70 -8.76 12.01 -2.42
CA TYR A 70 -8.45 11.94 -3.84
C TYR A 70 -9.23 10.86 -4.56
N ASP A 71 -9.53 11.12 -5.83
CA ASP A 71 -10.05 10.15 -6.79
C ASP A 71 -9.05 9.96 -7.94
N THR A 72 -9.21 8.85 -8.67
CA THR A 72 -8.49 8.54 -9.92
C THR A 72 -9.42 8.73 -11.12
N LEU A 73 -8.85 8.79 -12.34
CA LEU A 73 -9.64 8.82 -13.58
C LEU A 73 -10.42 7.53 -13.78
N VAL A 74 -9.80 6.40 -13.49
CA VAL A 74 -10.35 5.04 -13.63
C VAL A 74 -10.22 4.33 -12.30
N LYS A 75 -11.17 3.47 -11.95
CA LYS A 75 -11.13 2.56 -10.80
C LYS A 75 -11.05 1.11 -11.32
N TYR A 76 -10.64 0.19 -10.46
CA TYR A 76 -10.67 -1.24 -10.74
C TYR A 76 -11.50 -1.94 -9.67
N GLU A 77 -12.62 -2.54 -10.07
CA GLU A 77 -13.56 -3.18 -9.16
C GLU A 77 -14.05 -4.50 -9.74
N ASN A 78 -14.02 -5.56 -8.96
CA ASN A 78 -14.53 -6.89 -9.32
C ASN A 78 -13.95 -7.45 -10.64
N GLY A 79 -12.67 -7.17 -10.91
CA GLY A 79 -11.99 -7.65 -12.12
C GLY A 79 -12.19 -6.77 -13.36
N GLU A 80 -12.84 -5.62 -13.24
CA GLU A 80 -13.15 -4.72 -14.36
C GLU A 80 -12.70 -3.29 -14.09
N PHE A 81 -12.33 -2.56 -15.15
CA PHE A 81 -12.11 -1.13 -15.09
C PHE A 81 -13.45 -0.41 -15.11
N VAL A 82 -13.70 0.42 -14.09
CA VAL A 82 -14.95 1.16 -13.93
C VAL A 82 -14.71 2.67 -13.87
N PRO A 83 -15.74 3.49 -14.19
CA PRO A 83 -15.65 4.95 -14.14
C PRO A 83 -15.23 5.51 -12.79
N GLY A 84 -14.20 6.37 -12.79
CA GLY A 84 -13.83 7.27 -11.71
C GLY A 84 -14.22 8.71 -12.06
N LEU A 85 -13.24 9.63 -12.12
CA LEU A 85 -13.44 10.99 -12.63
C LEU A 85 -13.71 11.02 -14.14
N ALA A 86 -13.23 10.01 -14.88
CA ALA A 86 -13.66 9.78 -16.26
C ALA A 86 -14.94 8.92 -16.27
N GLU A 87 -15.96 9.33 -17.03
CA GLU A 87 -17.19 8.57 -17.24
C GLU A 87 -17.00 7.46 -18.28
N SER A 88 -16.07 7.67 -19.22
CA SER A 88 -15.71 6.69 -20.25
C SER A 88 -14.34 7.02 -20.86
N TRP A 89 -13.81 6.04 -21.59
CA TRP A 89 -12.56 6.17 -22.33
C TRP A 89 -12.61 5.35 -23.62
N GLU A 90 -11.78 5.74 -24.57
CA GLU A 90 -11.67 5.07 -25.87
C GLU A 90 -10.23 5.08 -26.37
N PHE A 91 -9.75 3.93 -26.86
CA PHE A 91 -8.48 3.81 -27.55
C PHE A 91 -8.67 4.00 -29.05
N SER A 92 -7.70 4.63 -29.70
CA SER A 92 -7.62 4.60 -31.15
C SER A 92 -7.27 3.19 -31.66
N ASP A 93 -7.66 2.88 -32.91
CA ASP A 93 -7.40 1.59 -33.55
C ASP A 93 -5.90 1.22 -33.60
N ASP A 94 -5.01 2.22 -33.59
CA ASP A 94 -3.55 2.01 -33.59
C ASP A 94 -2.93 2.03 -32.17
N GLY A 95 -3.75 2.09 -31.12
CA GLY A 95 -3.33 2.07 -29.70
C GLY A 95 -2.49 3.27 -29.25
N LYS A 96 -2.43 4.35 -30.08
CA LYS A 96 -1.56 5.50 -29.79
C LYS A 96 -2.26 6.69 -29.17
N THR A 97 -3.56 6.66 -29.09
CA THR A 97 -4.32 7.69 -28.39
C THR A 97 -5.29 7.06 -27.40
N LEU A 98 -5.41 7.71 -26.24
CA LEU A 98 -6.40 7.41 -25.23
C LEU A 98 -7.23 8.66 -25.00
N THR A 99 -8.52 8.59 -25.31
CA THR A 99 -9.48 9.67 -25.08
C THR A 99 -10.22 9.40 -23.79
N PHE A 100 -10.23 10.37 -22.88
CA PHE A 100 -11.07 10.36 -21.68
C PHE A 100 -12.23 11.34 -21.84
N GLN A 101 -13.41 10.89 -21.44
CA GLN A 101 -14.58 11.74 -21.23
C GLN A 101 -14.75 11.93 -19.72
N LEU A 102 -14.49 13.14 -19.23
CA LEU A 102 -14.54 13.47 -17.80
C LEU A 102 -15.98 13.79 -17.36
N ARG A 103 -16.26 13.62 -16.07
CA ARG A 103 -17.49 14.08 -15.43
C ARG A 103 -17.58 15.60 -15.46
N ALA A 104 -18.73 16.12 -15.88
CA ALA A 104 -18.95 17.56 -15.88
C ALA A 104 -19.24 18.09 -14.46
N GLY A 105 -18.73 19.27 -14.14
CA GLY A 105 -19.06 20.01 -12.91
C GLY A 105 -18.39 19.49 -11.65
N VAL A 106 -17.44 18.59 -11.73
CA VAL A 106 -16.61 18.17 -10.59
C VAL A 106 -15.74 19.33 -10.13
N LYS A 107 -15.62 19.48 -8.80
CA LYS A 107 -14.76 20.50 -8.18
C LYS A 107 -13.73 19.86 -7.28
N PHE A 108 -12.56 20.48 -7.22
CA PHE A 108 -11.59 20.23 -6.17
C PHE A 108 -12.07 20.85 -4.83
N HIS A 109 -11.49 20.41 -3.73
CA HIS A 109 -11.79 20.92 -2.38
C HIS A 109 -11.54 22.43 -2.23
N ASP A 110 -10.66 23.01 -3.03
CA ASP A 110 -10.40 24.46 -3.08
C ASP A 110 -11.44 25.25 -3.88
N GLY A 111 -12.44 24.57 -4.44
CA GLY A 111 -13.54 25.13 -5.22
C GLY A 111 -13.23 25.34 -6.70
N THR A 112 -12.02 25.05 -7.17
CA THR A 112 -11.67 25.13 -8.60
C THR A 112 -12.26 23.93 -9.37
N ALA A 113 -12.47 24.09 -10.69
CA ALA A 113 -12.99 23.02 -11.53
C ALA A 113 -11.97 21.90 -11.73
N CYS A 114 -12.43 20.65 -11.64
CA CYS A 114 -11.68 19.48 -12.09
C CYS A 114 -12.10 19.17 -13.53
N ASP A 115 -11.60 19.96 -14.46
CA ASP A 115 -11.86 19.87 -15.90
C ASP A 115 -10.66 19.28 -16.67
N ALA A 116 -10.76 19.19 -17.97
CA ALA A 116 -9.72 18.63 -18.83
C ALA A 116 -8.40 19.41 -18.76
N GLU A 117 -8.42 20.73 -18.55
CA GLU A 117 -7.20 21.53 -18.38
C GLU A 117 -6.52 21.24 -17.03
N ALA A 118 -7.30 21.04 -15.97
CA ALA A 118 -6.78 20.68 -14.65
C ALA A 118 -6.17 19.26 -14.65
N VAL A 119 -6.85 18.29 -15.27
CA VAL A 119 -6.33 16.93 -15.44
C VAL A 119 -5.06 16.92 -16.27
N LYS A 120 -5.01 17.68 -17.37
CA LYS A 120 -3.79 17.84 -18.18
C LYS A 120 -2.64 18.39 -17.34
N ALA A 121 -2.87 19.45 -16.57
CA ALA A 121 -1.84 20.05 -15.71
C ALA A 121 -1.31 19.05 -14.67
N ASP A 122 -2.18 18.22 -14.10
CA ASP A 122 -1.81 17.15 -13.15
C ASP A 122 -0.94 16.08 -13.83
N LEU A 123 -1.30 15.59 -15.01
CA LEU A 123 -0.53 14.61 -15.75
C LEU A 123 0.84 15.16 -16.20
N GLU A 124 0.90 16.42 -16.65
CA GLU A 124 2.15 17.10 -17.01
C GLU A 124 3.05 17.31 -15.78
N TYR A 125 2.47 17.58 -14.60
CA TYR A 125 3.22 17.67 -13.35
C TYR A 125 3.84 16.31 -12.98
N LYS A 126 3.07 15.22 -13.09
CA LYS A 126 3.55 13.86 -12.87
C LYS A 126 4.67 13.44 -13.83
N GLN A 127 4.63 13.88 -15.11
CA GLN A 127 5.70 13.59 -16.07
C GLN A 127 7.08 14.13 -15.63
N ASN A 128 7.11 15.18 -14.84
CA ASN A 128 8.34 15.78 -14.32
C ASN A 128 8.79 15.20 -12.98
N ASN A 129 8.00 14.29 -12.40
CA ASN A 129 8.30 13.67 -11.12
C ASN A 129 9.12 12.37 -11.31
N PRO A 130 10.35 12.27 -10.76
CA PRO A 130 11.17 11.06 -10.86
C PRO A 130 10.52 9.80 -10.31
N GLY A 131 9.58 9.93 -9.35
CA GLY A 131 8.84 8.80 -8.76
C GLY A 131 7.93 8.07 -9.73
N PHE A 132 7.58 8.68 -10.87
CA PHE A 132 6.71 8.06 -11.90
C PHE A 132 7.47 7.34 -13.02
N MET A 133 8.79 7.20 -12.92
CA MET A 133 9.62 6.62 -14.01
C MET A 133 9.19 5.22 -14.45
N ALA A 134 8.62 4.41 -13.56
CA ALA A 134 8.12 3.08 -13.87
C ALA A 134 6.73 3.08 -14.55
N LEU A 135 5.97 4.17 -14.46
CA LEU A 135 4.62 4.25 -15.02
C LEU A 135 4.65 4.76 -16.45
N LYS A 136 4.58 3.84 -17.38
CA LYS A 136 4.59 4.14 -18.83
C LYS A 136 3.41 5.01 -19.26
N ALA A 137 2.24 4.85 -18.63
CA ALA A 137 1.08 5.70 -18.89
C ALA A 137 1.37 7.20 -18.72
N ILE A 138 2.37 7.55 -17.89
CA ILE A 138 2.80 8.94 -17.63
C ILE A 138 4.06 9.29 -18.44
N THR A 139 5.11 8.46 -18.31
CA THR A 139 6.42 8.82 -18.87
C THR A 139 6.48 8.73 -20.39
N ALA A 140 5.61 7.94 -21.01
CA ALA A 140 5.54 7.83 -22.47
C ALA A 140 4.58 8.84 -23.13
N ILE A 141 3.90 9.70 -22.39
CA ILE A 141 3.02 10.73 -22.95
C ILE A 141 3.84 11.65 -23.87
N GLN A 142 3.43 11.74 -25.13
CA GLN A 142 4.02 12.66 -26.10
C GLN A 142 3.39 14.05 -26.04
N SER A 143 2.06 14.09 -25.94
CA SER A 143 1.29 15.34 -25.79
C SER A 143 -0.10 15.04 -25.23
N ILE A 144 -0.69 16.05 -24.63
CA ILE A 144 -2.07 16.02 -24.12
C ILE A 144 -2.84 17.14 -24.80
N GLU A 145 -3.94 16.77 -25.49
CA GLU A 145 -4.85 17.69 -26.15
C GLU A 145 -6.12 17.83 -25.32
N VAL A 146 -6.50 19.06 -25.02
CA VAL A 146 -7.81 19.39 -24.44
C VAL A 146 -8.74 19.82 -25.56
N VAL A 147 -9.78 19.03 -25.79
CA VAL A 147 -10.77 19.29 -26.84
C VAL A 147 -11.83 20.27 -26.36
N ASP A 148 -12.31 20.05 -25.13
CA ASP A 148 -13.26 20.90 -24.41
C ASP A 148 -13.13 20.67 -22.88
N GLU A 149 -14.02 21.26 -22.08
CA GLU A 149 -13.96 21.19 -20.60
C GLU A 149 -13.98 19.75 -20.04
N THR A 150 -14.52 18.78 -20.81
CA THR A 150 -14.70 17.39 -20.36
C THR A 150 -13.97 16.37 -21.23
N THR A 151 -13.35 16.77 -22.34
CA THR A 151 -12.72 15.84 -23.27
C THR A 151 -11.21 16.06 -23.33
N LEU A 152 -10.46 15.02 -22.98
CA LEU A 152 -9.01 14.98 -22.96
C LEU A 152 -8.50 13.84 -23.84
N ILE A 153 -7.52 14.13 -24.71
CA ILE A 153 -6.85 13.11 -25.54
C ILE A 153 -5.37 13.06 -25.19
N ILE A 154 -4.89 11.88 -24.81
CA ILE A 154 -3.48 11.61 -24.55
C ILE A 154 -2.89 10.93 -25.77
N HIS A 155 -1.79 11.49 -26.32
CA HIS A 155 -1.06 10.95 -27.45
C HIS A 155 0.23 10.28 -27.01
N TYR A 156 0.49 9.09 -27.55
CA TYR A 156 1.67 8.28 -27.28
C TYR A 156 2.46 8.03 -28.57
N PRO A 157 3.80 7.91 -28.53
CA PRO A 157 4.62 7.67 -29.72
C PRO A 157 4.49 6.25 -30.26
N ALA A 158 4.10 5.29 -29.43
CA ALA A 158 3.90 3.88 -29.73
C ALA A 158 2.63 3.37 -29.04
N PRO A 159 2.04 2.25 -29.47
CA PRO A 159 0.95 1.61 -28.74
C PRO A 159 1.36 1.29 -27.30
N TYR A 160 0.41 1.41 -26.39
CA TYR A 160 0.55 0.98 -24.99
C TYR A 160 -0.83 0.55 -24.48
N TYR A 161 -1.02 -0.75 -24.26
CA TYR A 161 -2.34 -1.28 -23.91
C TYR A 161 -2.57 -1.47 -22.40
N ALA A 162 -1.52 -1.28 -21.57
CA ALA A 162 -1.64 -1.38 -20.11
C ALA A 162 -2.08 -0.07 -19.41
N TYR A 163 -2.49 0.97 -20.16
CA TYR A 163 -2.81 2.30 -19.59
C TYR A 163 -3.82 2.26 -18.46
N LEU A 164 -4.92 1.53 -18.63
CA LEU A 164 -5.98 1.55 -17.62
C LEU A 164 -5.50 0.96 -16.31
N ALA A 165 -4.65 -0.07 -16.35
CA ALA A 165 -4.03 -0.64 -15.16
C ALA A 165 -3.15 0.38 -14.43
N ASP A 166 -2.42 1.21 -15.18
CA ASP A 166 -1.65 2.31 -14.57
C ASP A 166 -2.58 3.39 -14.00
N PHE A 167 -3.62 3.81 -14.77
CA PHE A 167 -4.52 4.91 -14.37
C PHE A 167 -5.45 4.59 -13.18
N CYS A 168 -5.60 3.33 -12.79
CA CYS A 168 -6.45 2.95 -11.67
C CYS A 168 -5.73 2.85 -10.30
N TRP A 169 -4.43 3.14 -10.22
CA TRP A 169 -3.66 3.05 -8.98
C TRP A 169 -4.07 4.11 -7.97
N PRO A 170 -4.67 3.72 -6.82
CA PRO A 170 -5.37 4.64 -5.94
C PRO A 170 -4.47 5.60 -5.16
N ASP A 171 -3.18 5.31 -5.01
CA ASP A 171 -2.23 6.14 -4.25
C ASP A 171 -1.26 6.94 -5.15
N VAL A 172 -1.18 6.57 -6.43
CA VAL A 172 -0.22 7.16 -7.36
C VAL A 172 -0.93 8.00 -8.42
N MET A 173 -2.02 7.47 -9.01
CA MET A 173 -2.74 8.12 -10.11
C MET A 173 -3.91 8.99 -9.64
N ILE A 174 -3.84 9.45 -8.39
CA ILE A 174 -4.75 10.45 -7.83
C ILE A 174 -4.73 11.75 -8.64
N ILE A 175 -5.87 12.40 -8.81
CA ILE A 175 -5.95 13.71 -9.47
C ILE A 175 -5.91 14.81 -8.40
N VAL A 176 -4.93 15.71 -8.54
CA VAL A 176 -4.62 16.77 -7.57
C VAL A 176 -4.89 18.13 -8.20
N SER A 177 -5.44 19.07 -7.41
CA SER A 177 -5.66 20.43 -7.88
C SER A 177 -4.34 21.11 -8.30
N PRO A 178 -4.27 21.67 -9.51
CA PRO A 178 -3.08 22.42 -9.95
C PRO A 178 -2.72 23.62 -9.07
N THR A 179 -3.66 24.12 -8.26
CA THR A 179 -3.44 25.28 -7.36
C THR A 179 -2.43 24.99 -6.25
N VAL A 180 -2.23 23.70 -5.91
CA VAL A 180 -1.28 23.29 -4.86
C VAL A 180 0.08 22.87 -5.42
N PHE A 181 0.32 22.93 -6.72
CA PHE A 181 1.60 22.61 -7.32
C PHE A 181 2.69 23.61 -6.93
N ILE A 182 3.90 23.13 -6.76
CA ILE A 182 5.08 23.95 -6.44
C ILE A 182 5.98 23.99 -7.68
N GLU A 183 6.25 25.18 -8.20
CA GLU A 183 7.13 25.35 -9.36
C GLU A 183 8.54 24.82 -9.07
N GLY A 184 8.97 23.83 -9.85
CA GLY A 184 10.30 23.20 -9.71
C GLY A 184 10.42 22.14 -8.61
N ASP A 185 9.35 21.86 -7.87
CA ASP A 185 9.27 20.73 -6.95
C ASP A 185 8.10 19.83 -7.38
N TYR A 186 8.42 18.74 -8.04
CA TYR A 186 7.41 17.80 -8.57
C TYR A 186 7.11 16.64 -7.62
N MET A 187 7.70 16.63 -6.43
CA MET A 187 7.49 15.60 -5.41
C MET A 187 6.45 16.01 -4.37
N ASN A 188 6.36 17.30 -4.06
CA ASN A 188 5.56 17.83 -2.96
C ASN A 188 4.51 18.83 -3.45
N PHE A 189 3.47 19.02 -2.63
CA PHE A 189 2.43 20.03 -2.83
C PHE A 189 2.48 21.09 -1.74
N SER A 190 2.03 22.29 -2.05
CA SER A 190 1.90 23.40 -1.09
C SER A 190 0.68 23.27 -0.18
N GLY A 191 -0.21 22.31 -0.47
CA GLY A 191 -1.44 22.05 0.26
C GLY A 191 -2.07 20.72 -0.14
N ILE A 192 -3.25 20.43 0.38
CA ILE A 192 -3.99 19.20 0.14
C ILE A 192 -5.34 19.57 -0.51
N SER A 193 -5.53 19.27 -1.78
CA SER A 193 -6.77 19.53 -2.51
C SER A 193 -6.98 18.48 -3.60
N GLY A 194 -7.95 17.60 -3.38
CA GLY A 194 -8.43 16.59 -4.30
C GLY A 194 -9.90 16.75 -4.58
N THR A 195 -10.53 15.69 -5.09
CA THR A 195 -11.95 15.64 -5.45
C THR A 195 -12.76 14.69 -4.57
N GLY A 196 -12.10 14.05 -3.60
CA GLY A 196 -12.65 12.98 -2.78
C GLY A 196 -13.81 13.38 -1.86
N PRO A 197 -14.41 12.39 -1.18
CA PRO A 197 -15.59 12.60 -0.32
C PRO A 197 -15.33 13.44 0.92
N TYR A 198 -14.07 13.63 1.33
CA TYR A 198 -13.68 14.45 2.47
C TYR A 198 -12.53 15.37 2.12
N ALA A 199 -12.64 16.63 2.57
CA ALA A 199 -11.59 17.63 2.45
C ALA A 199 -10.73 17.67 3.73
N PHE A 200 -9.42 17.85 3.56
CA PHE A 200 -8.52 18.17 4.67
C PHE A 200 -8.94 19.48 5.33
N ASP A 201 -9.11 19.48 6.64
CA ASP A 201 -9.44 20.68 7.41
C ASP A 201 -8.19 21.20 8.13
N HIS A 202 -7.67 20.43 9.09
CA HIS A 202 -6.43 20.82 9.78
C HIS A 202 -5.75 19.58 10.39
N ARG A 203 -4.49 19.79 10.80
CA ARG A 203 -3.67 18.83 11.52
C ARG A 203 -3.19 19.43 12.83
N GLU A 204 -3.35 18.69 13.92
CA GLU A 204 -2.66 18.93 15.18
C GLU A 204 -1.45 18.00 15.23
N SER A 205 -0.25 18.57 15.01
CA SER A 205 0.99 17.79 14.86
C SER A 205 1.24 16.85 16.05
N GLY A 206 1.58 15.60 15.76
CA GLY A 206 1.78 14.54 16.74
C GLY A 206 0.51 14.01 17.40
N GLN A 207 -0.69 14.48 17.01
CA GLN A 207 -1.94 14.09 17.63
C GLN A 207 -2.95 13.52 16.64
N TYR A 208 -3.41 14.30 15.67
CA TYR A 208 -4.41 13.87 14.70
C TYR A 208 -4.47 14.73 13.44
N THR A 209 -5.09 14.21 12.40
CA THR A 209 -5.60 14.96 11.24
C THR A 209 -7.13 14.89 11.21
N ARG A 210 -7.78 16.01 10.92
CA ARG A 210 -9.22 16.14 10.75
C ARG A 210 -9.57 16.38 9.29
N PHE A 211 -10.59 15.64 8.83
CA PHE A 211 -11.19 15.78 7.52
C PHE A 211 -12.67 16.10 7.71
N VAL A 212 -13.21 16.98 6.87
CA VAL A 212 -14.63 17.36 6.86
C VAL A 212 -15.29 16.90 5.58
N ARG A 213 -16.55 16.55 5.65
CA ARG A 213 -17.33 16.11 4.48
C ARG A 213 -17.25 17.15 3.35
N ASN A 214 -17.03 16.67 2.13
CA ASN A 214 -17.13 17.45 0.92
C ASN A 214 -18.60 17.54 0.51
N GLU A 215 -19.23 18.69 0.73
CA GLU A 215 -20.65 18.90 0.39
C GLU A 215 -20.88 18.99 -1.13
N ASP A 216 -19.83 19.25 -1.93
CA ASP A 216 -19.85 19.29 -3.39
C ASP A 216 -19.34 17.95 -4.00
N TYR A 217 -19.26 16.85 -3.21
CA TYR A 217 -18.78 15.58 -3.71
C TYR A 217 -19.62 15.08 -4.89
N TRP A 218 -18.96 14.65 -5.95
CA TRP A 218 -19.58 14.22 -7.19
C TRP A 218 -20.24 12.83 -7.13
N GLY A 219 -19.87 12.01 -6.14
CA GLY A 219 -20.45 10.70 -5.86
C GLY A 219 -21.57 10.76 -4.81
N ASP A 220 -21.84 9.61 -4.20
CA ASP A 220 -22.83 9.54 -3.13
C ASP A 220 -22.40 10.31 -1.89
N ALA A 221 -23.32 11.01 -1.26
CA ALA A 221 -23.04 11.83 -0.08
C ALA A 221 -22.52 10.96 1.09
N PRO A 222 -21.35 11.27 1.66
CA PRO A 222 -20.79 10.51 2.77
C PRO A 222 -21.69 10.58 4.02
N TYR A 223 -21.72 9.49 4.80
CA TYR A 223 -22.56 9.40 6.00
C TYR A 223 -22.04 10.25 7.17
N TYR A 224 -20.71 10.25 7.40
CA TYR A 224 -20.10 11.00 8.48
C TYR A 224 -19.89 12.46 8.09
N ASP A 225 -20.06 13.38 9.05
CA ASP A 225 -19.81 14.80 8.86
C ASP A 225 -18.31 15.10 8.91
N GLU A 226 -17.57 14.30 9.69
CA GLU A 226 -16.12 14.41 9.82
C GLU A 226 -15.45 13.06 10.08
N ILE A 227 -14.17 12.99 9.69
CA ILE A 227 -13.28 11.87 10.01
C ILE A 227 -12.05 12.41 10.73
N ILE A 228 -11.70 11.79 11.86
CA ILE A 228 -10.51 12.11 12.64
C ILE A 228 -9.57 10.92 12.58
N VAL A 229 -8.32 11.13 12.15
CA VAL A 229 -7.28 10.11 12.14
C VAL A 229 -6.28 10.44 13.25
N LYS A 230 -6.31 9.70 14.36
CA LYS A 230 -5.40 9.87 15.49
C LYS A 230 -4.07 9.16 15.25
N TYR A 231 -2.98 9.78 15.67
CA TYR A 231 -1.64 9.20 15.57
C TYR A 231 -1.31 8.44 16.84
N ILE A 232 -1.29 7.14 16.74
CA ILE A 232 -1.01 6.24 17.86
C ILE A 232 0.01 5.19 17.34
N PRO A 233 1.33 5.45 17.50
CA PRO A 233 2.38 4.61 16.92
C PRO A 233 2.36 3.16 17.42
N GLU A 234 2.11 2.98 18.71
CA GLU A 234 2.18 1.66 19.34
C GLU A 234 0.86 0.89 19.17
N SER A 235 0.94 -0.33 18.65
CA SER A 235 -0.20 -1.21 18.39
C SER A 235 -1.05 -1.46 19.64
N THR A 236 -0.42 -1.79 20.78
CA THR A 236 -1.12 -1.98 22.06
C THR A 236 -1.89 -0.75 22.51
N SER A 237 -1.36 0.45 22.24
CA SER A 237 -2.04 1.72 22.56
C SER A 237 -3.23 1.96 21.64
N ARG A 238 -3.14 1.60 20.34
CA ARG A 238 -4.28 1.64 19.41
C ARG A 238 -5.42 0.74 19.87
N ILE A 239 -5.11 -0.49 20.29
CA ILE A 239 -6.09 -1.44 20.82
C ILE A 239 -6.76 -0.89 22.10
N GLN A 240 -5.99 -0.30 23.02
CA GLN A 240 -6.54 0.32 24.22
C GLN A 240 -7.45 1.52 23.88
N ALA A 241 -7.05 2.35 22.92
CA ALA A 241 -7.87 3.48 22.46
C ALA A 241 -9.21 3.00 21.85
N LEU A 242 -9.19 1.89 21.08
CA LEU A 242 -10.41 1.27 20.55
C LEU A 242 -11.31 0.75 21.69
N GLN A 243 -10.73 0.05 22.66
CA GLN A 243 -11.46 -0.47 23.83
C GLN A 243 -12.10 0.64 24.68
N ASN A 244 -11.41 1.77 24.82
CA ASN A 244 -11.89 2.92 25.57
C ASN A 244 -12.91 3.78 24.79
N GLY A 245 -13.17 3.48 23.51
CA GLY A 245 -14.01 4.28 22.63
C GLY A 245 -13.39 5.61 22.20
N GLU A 246 -12.08 5.74 22.32
CA GLU A 246 -11.32 6.92 21.87
C GLU A 246 -11.09 6.93 20.35
N ILE A 247 -11.14 5.75 19.74
CA ILE A 247 -11.22 5.52 18.29
C ILE A 247 -12.32 4.51 18.00
N ASP A 248 -12.82 4.49 16.79
CA ASP A 248 -13.91 3.62 16.36
C ASP A 248 -13.42 2.41 15.56
N MET A 249 -12.22 2.51 14.97
CA MET A 249 -11.71 1.52 14.04
C MET A 249 -10.19 1.57 13.90
N ILE A 250 -9.58 0.40 13.68
CA ILE A 250 -8.21 0.21 13.18
C ILE A 250 -8.31 -0.51 11.84
N PHE A 251 -7.70 0.06 10.80
CA PHE A 251 -7.76 -0.46 9.44
C PHE A 251 -6.35 -0.79 8.93
N GLY A 252 -6.19 -2.00 8.40
CA GLY A 252 -5.02 -2.45 7.66
C GLY A 252 -4.07 -3.37 8.44
N SER A 253 -3.51 -4.34 7.74
CA SER A 253 -2.55 -5.32 8.27
C SER A 253 -1.23 -4.70 8.75
N ALA A 254 -0.89 -3.51 8.29
CA ALA A 254 0.26 -2.75 8.78
C ALA A 254 0.07 -2.20 10.21
N LEU A 255 -1.18 -2.05 10.67
CA LEU A 255 -1.52 -1.48 11.97
C LEU A 255 -1.96 -2.53 12.99
N LEU A 256 -2.26 -3.76 12.57
CA LEU A 256 -2.81 -4.81 13.40
C LEU A 256 -2.29 -6.18 12.94
N SER A 257 -1.61 -6.89 13.82
CA SER A 257 -1.20 -8.28 13.57
C SER A 257 -2.39 -9.25 13.70
N TYR A 258 -2.25 -10.47 13.16
CA TYR A 258 -3.29 -11.50 13.33
C TYR A 258 -3.50 -11.92 14.79
N ASP A 259 -2.43 -11.93 15.61
CA ASP A 259 -2.54 -12.15 17.05
C ASP A 259 -3.45 -11.12 17.72
N GLU A 260 -3.25 -9.85 17.36
CA GLU A 260 -4.03 -8.73 17.88
C GLU A 260 -5.46 -8.75 17.35
N TYR A 261 -5.65 -9.09 16.08
CA TYR A 261 -6.97 -9.29 15.48
C TYR A 261 -7.78 -10.33 16.25
N VAL A 262 -7.21 -11.50 16.50
CA VAL A 262 -7.86 -12.58 17.27
C VAL A 262 -8.18 -12.13 18.71
N GLN A 263 -7.26 -11.41 19.34
CA GLN A 263 -7.49 -10.88 20.71
C GLN A 263 -8.62 -9.85 20.72
N VAL A 264 -8.61 -8.88 19.81
CA VAL A 264 -9.60 -7.79 19.79
C VAL A 264 -10.98 -8.33 19.44
N THR A 265 -11.09 -9.19 18.43
CA THR A 265 -12.40 -9.76 18.03
C THR A 265 -13.02 -10.70 19.06
N ALA A 266 -12.25 -11.17 20.06
CA ALA A 266 -12.75 -11.92 21.19
C ALA A 266 -13.33 -11.04 22.32
N MET A 267 -13.20 -9.71 22.24
CA MET A 267 -13.68 -8.78 23.28
C MET A 267 -15.13 -8.39 23.04
N ASP A 268 -15.88 -8.17 24.13
CA ASP A 268 -17.27 -7.71 24.06
C ASP A 268 -17.35 -6.32 23.39
N GLY A 269 -18.29 -6.13 22.49
CA GLY A 269 -18.49 -4.87 21.78
C GLY A 269 -17.50 -4.59 20.66
N MET A 270 -16.59 -5.52 20.36
CA MET A 270 -15.64 -5.43 19.25
C MET A 270 -16.01 -6.43 18.16
N ALA A 271 -15.75 -6.06 16.92
CA ALA A 271 -15.87 -6.94 15.76
C ALA A 271 -14.67 -6.70 14.81
N GLY A 272 -14.52 -7.57 13.85
CA GLY A 272 -13.49 -7.42 12.83
C GLY A 272 -13.79 -8.26 11.60
N GLN A 273 -13.11 -7.94 10.51
CA GLN A 273 -13.21 -8.62 9.25
C GLN A 273 -11.82 -8.76 8.63
N ILE A 274 -11.64 -9.79 7.82
CA ILE A 274 -10.44 -10.04 7.03
C ILE A 274 -10.88 -10.04 5.57
N SER A 275 -10.09 -9.45 4.67
CA SER A 275 -10.42 -9.37 3.25
C SER A 275 -10.59 -10.76 2.64
N GLU A 276 -11.59 -10.93 1.78
CA GLU A 276 -11.78 -12.17 1.01
C GLU A 276 -10.68 -12.32 -0.05
N SER A 277 -10.41 -11.23 -0.79
CA SER A 277 -9.32 -11.16 -1.75
C SER A 277 -7.99 -10.87 -1.08
N ASP A 278 -6.93 -11.35 -1.72
CA ASP A 278 -5.56 -11.05 -1.33
C ASP A 278 -5.18 -9.65 -1.81
N THR A 279 -4.28 -8.99 -1.08
CA THR A 279 -3.88 -7.62 -1.40
C THR A 279 -2.55 -7.56 -2.12
N ARG A 280 -1.63 -8.42 -1.71
CA ARG A 280 -0.23 -8.49 -2.18
C ARG A 280 0.31 -9.88 -1.94
N VAL A 281 1.50 -10.12 -2.45
CA VAL A 281 2.30 -11.30 -2.11
C VAL A 281 3.51 -10.85 -1.31
N ARG A 282 3.83 -11.55 -0.22
CA ARG A 282 5.11 -11.38 0.48
C ARG A 282 6.13 -12.25 -0.23
N ASP A 283 7.21 -11.62 -0.69
CA ASP A 283 8.28 -12.27 -1.43
C ASP A 283 9.59 -12.23 -0.67
N LEU A 284 10.38 -13.26 -0.87
CA LEU A 284 11.80 -13.26 -0.55
C LEU A 284 12.58 -13.09 -1.85
N ALA A 285 13.06 -11.89 -2.13
CA ALA A 285 13.92 -11.66 -3.28
C ALA A 285 15.33 -12.24 -3.03
N VAL A 286 15.84 -12.96 -4.02
CA VAL A 286 17.14 -13.65 -3.99
C VAL A 286 18.05 -13.02 -5.01
N ASN A 287 19.15 -12.39 -4.57
CA ASN A 287 20.03 -11.66 -5.44
C ASN A 287 21.02 -12.57 -6.20
N ALA A 288 20.66 -12.98 -7.40
CA ALA A 288 21.48 -13.83 -8.27
C ALA A 288 22.82 -13.21 -8.68
N SER A 289 23.02 -11.90 -8.49
CA SER A 289 24.30 -11.24 -8.77
C SER A 289 25.35 -11.45 -7.66
N ARG A 290 24.95 -11.93 -6.48
CA ARG A 290 25.85 -12.14 -5.35
C ARG A 290 26.69 -13.41 -5.53
N PRO A 291 27.99 -13.39 -5.15
CA PRO A 291 28.90 -14.52 -5.41
C PRO A 291 28.43 -15.87 -4.88
N LEU A 292 27.75 -15.92 -3.71
CA LEU A 292 27.23 -17.14 -3.11
C LEU A 292 25.94 -17.62 -3.79
N LEU A 293 25.28 -16.77 -4.55
CA LEU A 293 23.94 -16.99 -5.14
C LEU A 293 23.95 -17.04 -6.67
N THR A 294 25.14 -17.00 -7.32
CA THR A 294 25.24 -17.13 -8.79
C THR A 294 24.87 -18.51 -9.30
N ASP A 295 25.09 -19.56 -8.49
CA ASP A 295 24.71 -20.93 -8.83
C ASP A 295 23.21 -21.14 -8.60
N LEU A 296 22.46 -21.48 -9.67
CA LEU A 296 21.02 -21.74 -9.61
C LEU A 296 20.68 -22.84 -8.59
N LYS A 297 21.53 -23.87 -8.44
CA LYS A 297 21.28 -24.94 -7.47
C LYS A 297 21.24 -24.44 -6.03
N VAL A 298 22.04 -23.44 -5.69
CA VAL A 298 22.01 -22.84 -4.36
C VAL A 298 20.71 -22.07 -4.16
N ARG A 299 20.26 -21.32 -5.16
CA ARG A 299 18.98 -20.60 -5.10
C ARG A 299 17.79 -21.55 -5.01
N GLN A 300 17.79 -22.62 -5.82
CA GLN A 300 16.76 -23.68 -5.76
C GLN A 300 16.76 -24.38 -4.39
N ALA A 301 17.94 -24.64 -3.81
CA ALA A 301 18.04 -25.24 -2.49
C ALA A 301 17.43 -24.33 -1.40
N ILE A 302 17.59 -23.00 -1.51
CA ILE A 302 16.92 -22.04 -0.62
C ILE A 302 15.40 -22.16 -0.77
N ALA A 303 14.90 -22.18 -2.00
CA ALA A 303 13.45 -22.30 -2.25
C ALA A 303 12.85 -23.60 -1.68
N TYR A 304 13.51 -24.75 -1.89
CA TYR A 304 13.08 -26.03 -1.32
C TYR A 304 13.19 -26.11 0.21
N ALA A 305 14.07 -25.32 0.83
CA ALA A 305 14.26 -25.32 2.28
C ALA A 305 13.19 -24.53 3.05
N ILE A 306 12.39 -23.70 2.37
CA ILE A 306 11.38 -22.85 2.99
C ILE A 306 10.02 -23.53 2.98
N ASP A 307 9.53 -23.86 4.19
CA ASP A 307 8.19 -24.38 4.44
C ASP A 307 7.18 -23.22 4.55
N LYS A 308 6.64 -22.84 3.40
CA LYS A 308 5.68 -21.73 3.25
C LYS A 308 4.34 -22.01 3.95
N GLU A 309 3.88 -23.26 3.89
CA GLU A 309 2.65 -23.68 4.56
C GLU A 309 2.77 -23.55 6.08
N SER A 310 3.86 -24.07 6.65
CA SER A 310 4.13 -23.95 8.08
C SER A 310 4.29 -22.48 8.52
N LEU A 311 4.88 -21.62 7.67
CA LEU A 311 5.00 -20.19 7.92
C LEU A 311 3.62 -19.54 7.99
N SER A 312 2.76 -19.83 7.01
CA SER A 312 1.40 -19.34 6.92
C SER A 312 0.56 -19.77 8.14
N GLU A 313 0.54 -21.08 8.44
CA GLU A 313 -0.23 -21.61 9.57
C GLU A 313 0.20 -21.04 10.92
N ASN A 314 1.52 -20.94 11.16
CA ASN A 314 2.04 -20.58 12.47
C ASN A 314 2.09 -19.07 12.73
N LEU A 315 2.26 -18.25 11.70
CA LEU A 315 2.36 -16.80 11.86
C LEU A 315 1.06 -16.05 11.55
N THR A 316 0.16 -16.65 10.75
CA THR A 316 -1.05 -15.98 10.29
C THR A 316 -2.33 -16.72 10.70
N TYR A 317 -2.25 -17.73 11.54
CA TYR A 317 -3.39 -18.59 11.92
C TYR A 317 -4.08 -19.22 10.71
N GLY A 318 -3.37 -19.37 9.59
CA GLY A 318 -3.92 -19.86 8.32
C GLY A 318 -4.82 -18.87 7.59
N TYR A 319 -4.86 -17.61 8.01
CA TYR A 319 -5.59 -16.57 7.27
C TYR A 319 -4.93 -16.24 5.94
N GLU A 320 -3.61 -16.19 5.89
CA GLU A 320 -2.87 -16.07 4.64
C GLU A 320 -2.52 -17.46 4.12
N LYS A 321 -2.59 -17.67 2.82
CA LYS A 321 -2.19 -18.94 2.17
C LYS A 321 -0.75 -18.85 1.69
N ALA A 322 -0.06 -19.99 1.59
CA ALA A 322 1.21 -20.09 0.91
C ALA A 322 1.08 -19.67 -0.56
N ALA A 323 2.04 -18.89 -1.06
CA ALA A 323 2.02 -18.36 -2.41
C ALA A 323 2.91 -19.19 -3.35
N GLU A 324 2.42 -19.47 -4.55
CA GLU A 324 3.15 -20.12 -5.63
C GLU A 324 3.63 -19.11 -6.69
N LEU A 325 2.93 -18.00 -6.84
CA LEU A 325 3.21 -16.95 -7.81
C LEU A 325 3.30 -15.58 -7.09
N PRO A 326 4.06 -14.62 -7.64
CA PRO A 326 4.16 -13.27 -7.09
C PRO A 326 2.91 -12.42 -7.35
N PHE A 327 1.77 -13.06 -7.62
CA PHE A 327 0.49 -12.45 -7.93
C PHE A 327 -0.63 -13.07 -7.14
N THR A 328 -1.67 -12.26 -6.85
CA THR A 328 -2.85 -12.69 -6.12
C THR A 328 -3.81 -13.48 -6.99
N GLU A 329 -4.58 -14.40 -6.38
CA GLU A 329 -5.64 -15.14 -7.05
C GLU A 329 -6.66 -14.15 -7.66
N GLY A 330 -7.06 -14.38 -8.91
CA GLY A 330 -8.01 -13.51 -9.62
C GLY A 330 -7.35 -12.38 -10.44
N SER A 331 -6.03 -12.22 -10.36
CA SER A 331 -5.32 -11.37 -11.33
C SER A 331 -5.42 -11.97 -12.74
N PRO A 332 -5.43 -11.14 -13.80
CA PRO A 332 -5.39 -11.64 -15.16
C PRO A 332 -4.15 -12.54 -15.41
N TYR A 333 -4.26 -13.50 -16.31
CA TYR A 333 -3.17 -14.40 -16.72
C TYR A 333 -2.59 -15.28 -15.58
N MET A 334 -3.42 -15.64 -14.59
CA MET A 334 -3.00 -16.53 -13.49
C MET A 334 -3.20 -18.02 -13.78
N ASP A 335 -3.98 -18.38 -14.80
CA ASP A 335 -4.23 -19.78 -15.23
C ASP A 335 -3.04 -20.39 -15.99
N ILE A 336 -1.81 -20.02 -15.61
CA ILE A 336 -0.58 -20.55 -16.20
C ILE A 336 -0.09 -21.80 -15.46
N VAL A 337 0.54 -22.70 -16.21
CA VAL A 337 1.21 -23.86 -15.63
C VAL A 337 2.70 -23.55 -15.51
N LEU A 338 3.19 -23.49 -14.28
CA LEU A 338 4.61 -23.35 -14.02
C LEU A 338 5.36 -24.63 -14.40
N GLU A 339 6.47 -24.51 -15.09
CA GLU A 339 7.38 -25.62 -15.42
C GLU A 339 8.11 -26.12 -14.18
N GLN A 340 8.35 -25.24 -13.21
CA GLN A 340 9.03 -25.52 -11.95
C GLN A 340 8.25 -24.90 -10.79
N THR A 341 8.05 -25.71 -9.74
CA THR A 341 7.54 -25.25 -8.44
C THR A 341 8.44 -25.73 -7.32
N TYR A 342 8.40 -25.06 -6.17
CA TYR A 342 9.27 -25.36 -5.03
C TYR A 342 8.41 -25.65 -3.80
N SER A 343 7.92 -26.88 -3.71
CA SER A 343 7.33 -27.38 -2.46
C SER A 343 8.43 -27.71 -1.46
N TYR A 344 8.17 -27.49 -0.18
CA TYR A 344 9.13 -27.77 0.90
C TYR A 344 9.68 -29.19 0.84
N ASP A 345 11.01 -29.32 0.65
CA ASP A 345 11.74 -30.57 0.59
C ASP A 345 13.20 -30.38 1.02
N GLN A 346 13.48 -30.67 2.31
CA GLN A 346 14.83 -30.57 2.85
C GLN A 346 15.81 -31.56 2.23
N GLU A 347 15.36 -32.74 1.79
CA GLU A 347 16.23 -33.73 1.17
C GLU A 347 16.70 -33.22 -0.20
N GLN A 348 15.76 -32.67 -0.99
CA GLN A 348 16.08 -32.06 -2.27
C GLN A 348 17.00 -30.84 -2.11
N SER A 349 16.74 -30.00 -1.11
CA SER A 349 17.61 -28.85 -0.78
C SER A 349 19.05 -29.31 -0.48
N ASN A 350 19.20 -30.31 0.39
CA ASN A 350 20.51 -30.87 0.72
C ASN A 350 21.22 -31.46 -0.49
N LEU A 351 20.49 -32.21 -1.35
CA LEU A 351 21.05 -32.78 -2.57
C LEU A 351 21.59 -31.69 -3.51
N LEU A 352 20.84 -30.63 -3.73
CA LEU A 352 21.25 -29.52 -4.60
C LEU A 352 22.48 -28.80 -4.06
N LEU A 353 22.57 -28.60 -2.74
CA LEU A 353 23.75 -28.01 -2.10
C LEU A 353 24.98 -28.92 -2.22
N ASP A 354 24.82 -30.23 -2.06
CA ASP A 354 25.90 -31.22 -2.27
C ASP A 354 26.35 -31.22 -3.73
N GLU A 355 25.43 -31.22 -4.69
CA GLU A 355 25.74 -31.10 -6.13
C GLU A 355 26.42 -29.79 -6.51
N ALA A 356 26.11 -28.70 -5.82
CA ALA A 356 26.76 -27.40 -5.98
C ALA A 356 28.14 -27.35 -5.31
N GLY A 357 28.54 -28.43 -4.60
CA GLY A 357 29.84 -28.58 -3.94
C GLY A 357 29.92 -27.96 -2.55
N TRP A 358 28.81 -27.65 -1.92
CA TRP A 358 28.71 -27.16 -0.55
C TRP A 358 28.63 -28.32 0.43
N VAL A 359 29.70 -28.59 1.19
CA VAL A 359 29.80 -29.73 2.10
C VAL A 359 29.48 -29.29 3.54
N MET A 360 28.68 -30.08 4.25
CA MET A 360 28.36 -29.83 5.64
C MET A 360 29.60 -29.92 6.52
N ASN A 361 29.87 -28.89 7.31
CA ASN A 361 30.92 -28.91 8.35
C ASN A 361 30.27 -29.35 9.66
N ASP A 362 30.54 -30.60 10.09
CA ASP A 362 29.93 -31.20 11.30
C ASP A 362 30.25 -30.42 12.60
N SER A 363 31.30 -29.59 12.62
CA SER A 363 31.67 -28.85 13.82
C SER A 363 30.90 -27.54 13.97
N THR A 364 30.46 -26.93 12.88
CA THR A 364 29.74 -25.67 12.86
C THR A 364 28.27 -25.83 12.51
N GLY A 365 27.92 -26.93 11.82
CA GLY A 365 26.59 -27.11 11.23
C GLY A 365 26.33 -26.25 10.00
N ILE A 366 27.38 -25.59 9.48
CA ILE A 366 27.29 -24.70 8.32
C ILE A 366 27.99 -25.35 7.13
N ARG A 367 27.44 -25.23 5.93
CA ARG A 367 28.05 -25.72 4.72
C ARG A 367 29.23 -24.86 4.28
N GLU A 368 30.26 -25.51 3.76
CA GLU A 368 31.48 -24.85 3.30
C GLU A 368 31.88 -25.34 1.90
N LYS A 369 32.42 -24.43 1.09
CA LYS A 369 33.00 -24.69 -0.22
C LYS A 369 34.27 -23.86 -0.40
N ASP A 370 35.40 -24.48 -0.75
CA ASP A 370 36.68 -23.83 -0.96
C ASP A 370 37.14 -22.95 0.23
N GLY A 371 36.81 -23.34 1.46
CA GLY A 371 37.11 -22.62 2.68
C GLY A 371 36.22 -21.41 2.98
N GLN A 372 35.13 -21.23 2.22
CA GLN A 372 34.14 -20.22 2.45
C GLN A 372 32.86 -20.85 3.01
N SER A 373 32.30 -20.30 4.08
CA SER A 373 31.01 -20.70 4.64
C SER A 373 29.84 -20.17 3.83
N LEU A 374 28.77 -20.94 3.74
CA LEU A 374 27.51 -20.48 3.13
C LEU A 374 26.72 -19.65 4.13
N SER A 375 27.12 -18.36 4.22
CA SER A 375 26.55 -17.40 5.16
C SER A 375 25.98 -16.23 4.38
N LEU A 376 24.67 -15.97 4.57
CA LEU A 376 23.89 -14.98 3.84
C LEU A 376 23.37 -13.90 4.78
N VAL A 377 23.12 -12.72 4.22
CA VAL A 377 22.47 -11.60 4.91
C VAL A 377 21.05 -11.47 4.36
N LEU A 378 20.06 -11.54 5.25
CA LEU A 378 18.67 -11.22 4.97
C LEU A 378 18.36 -9.82 5.47
N THR A 379 18.06 -8.91 4.55
CA THR A 379 17.68 -7.53 4.86
C THR A 379 16.18 -7.36 4.88
N LEU A 380 15.67 -6.43 5.69
CA LEU A 380 14.26 -6.05 5.74
C LEU A 380 14.11 -4.61 6.23
N ASP A 381 12.99 -3.98 5.88
CA ASP A 381 12.59 -2.70 6.47
C ASP A 381 12.09 -2.92 7.89
N SER A 382 12.76 -2.30 8.87
CA SER A 382 12.38 -2.39 10.29
C SER A 382 11.05 -1.70 10.63
N ALA A 383 10.56 -0.81 9.75
CA ALA A 383 9.28 -0.12 9.93
C ALA A 383 8.07 -1.03 9.65
N TYR A 384 8.22 -2.12 8.89
CA TYR A 384 7.15 -3.12 8.68
C TYR A 384 6.81 -3.95 9.94
N GLY A 385 7.39 -3.62 11.08
CA GLY A 385 6.99 -4.12 12.38
C GLY A 385 7.54 -5.50 12.76
N SER A 386 6.98 -6.05 13.84
CA SER A 386 7.43 -7.32 14.42
C SER A 386 7.12 -8.54 13.54
N PHE A 387 6.15 -8.43 12.63
CA PHE A 387 5.71 -9.56 11.82
C PHE A 387 6.78 -9.98 10.80
N ASP A 388 7.34 -9.05 10.00
CA ASP A 388 8.39 -9.38 9.03
C ASP A 388 9.67 -9.86 9.70
N HIS A 389 9.97 -9.37 10.90
CA HIS A 389 11.03 -9.94 11.74
C HIS A 389 10.76 -11.39 12.14
N SER A 390 9.49 -11.74 12.41
CA SER A 390 9.10 -13.12 12.72
C SER A 390 9.25 -14.02 11.49
N VAL A 391 8.81 -13.55 10.32
CA VAL A 391 9.02 -14.24 9.03
C VAL A 391 10.50 -14.49 8.78
N ALA A 392 11.34 -13.46 8.89
CA ALA A 392 12.78 -13.57 8.71
C ALA A 392 13.41 -14.57 9.70
N THR A 393 12.92 -14.62 10.94
CA THR A 393 13.40 -15.55 11.97
C THR A 393 13.04 -16.99 11.63
N VAL A 394 11.83 -17.25 11.11
CA VAL A 394 11.41 -18.58 10.65
C VAL A 394 12.26 -19.01 9.45
N ILE A 395 12.45 -18.15 8.46
CA ILE A 395 13.30 -18.44 7.29
C ILE A 395 14.74 -18.77 7.72
N LYS A 396 15.31 -17.99 8.63
CA LYS A 396 16.64 -18.26 9.20
C LYS A 396 16.71 -19.64 9.86
N ASP A 397 15.71 -20.03 10.67
CA ASP A 397 15.66 -21.36 11.31
C ASP A 397 15.56 -22.46 10.27
N GLN A 398 14.71 -22.31 9.26
CA GLN A 398 14.52 -23.29 8.20
C GLN A 398 15.79 -23.48 7.37
N LEU A 399 16.45 -22.41 6.95
CA LEU A 399 17.70 -22.45 6.20
C LEU A 399 18.85 -23.04 7.01
N SER A 400 18.88 -22.83 8.33
CA SER A 400 19.89 -23.44 9.22
C SER A 400 19.85 -24.97 9.22
N LYS A 401 18.67 -25.57 9.03
CA LYS A 401 18.47 -27.03 8.98
C LYS A 401 19.15 -27.70 7.79
N VAL A 402 19.42 -26.94 6.73
CA VAL A 402 20.15 -27.40 5.54
C VAL A 402 21.59 -26.85 5.50
N GLY A 403 22.08 -26.23 6.58
CA GLY A 403 23.44 -25.74 6.72
C GLY A 403 23.72 -24.38 6.08
N ILE A 404 22.69 -23.59 5.83
CA ILE A 404 22.82 -22.19 5.39
C ILE A 404 22.69 -21.29 6.61
N GLU A 405 23.74 -20.54 6.92
CA GLU A 405 23.72 -19.52 7.96
C GLU A 405 23.06 -18.24 7.46
N VAL A 406 22.13 -17.67 8.22
CA VAL A 406 21.48 -16.40 7.88
C VAL A 406 21.62 -15.40 9.03
N SER A 407 22.14 -14.22 8.72
CA SER A 407 22.11 -13.06 9.62
C SER A 407 21.00 -12.09 9.16
N ILE A 408 20.15 -11.70 10.10
CA ILE A 408 19.04 -10.76 9.84
C ILE A 408 19.54 -9.34 10.09
N ASN A 409 19.31 -8.45 9.13
CA ASN A 409 19.66 -7.03 9.20
C ASN A 409 18.41 -6.17 8.94
N GLY A 410 17.76 -5.74 10.02
CA GLY A 410 16.68 -4.73 9.95
C GLY A 410 17.26 -3.35 9.76
N MET A 411 16.78 -2.62 8.76
CA MET A 411 17.29 -1.31 8.34
C MET A 411 16.17 -0.28 8.39
N GLU A 412 16.53 1.00 8.51
CA GLU A 412 15.60 2.09 8.26
C GLU A 412 15.17 2.07 6.78
N LYS A 413 13.90 2.43 6.50
CA LYS A 413 13.26 2.31 5.19
C LYS A 413 14.13 2.83 4.03
N MET A 414 14.64 4.06 4.14
CA MET A 414 15.43 4.67 3.06
C MET A 414 16.79 3.98 2.87
N ASP A 415 17.43 3.53 3.94
CA ASP A 415 18.69 2.79 3.88
C ASP A 415 18.47 1.40 3.26
N TRP A 416 17.38 0.73 3.61
CA TRP A 416 16.97 -0.53 3.02
C TRP A 416 16.67 -0.38 1.53
N MET A 417 15.90 0.63 1.12
CA MET A 417 15.60 0.92 -0.29
C MET A 417 16.87 1.21 -1.10
N ASN A 418 17.75 2.08 -0.60
CA ASN A 418 19.02 2.37 -1.27
C ASN A 418 19.91 1.13 -1.38
N GLY A 419 19.94 0.29 -0.33
CA GLY A 419 20.70 -0.95 -0.30
C GLY A 419 20.23 -1.95 -1.35
N TYR A 420 18.92 -2.22 -1.46
CA TYR A 420 18.44 -3.16 -2.45
C TYR A 420 18.60 -2.63 -3.88
N MET A 421 18.37 -1.35 -4.13
CA MET A 421 18.57 -0.75 -5.45
C MET A 421 20.06 -0.80 -5.89
N ALA A 422 20.98 -0.71 -4.94
CA ALA A 422 22.41 -0.89 -5.19
C ALA A 422 22.85 -2.37 -5.29
N GLY A 423 21.95 -3.34 -5.05
CA GLY A 423 22.27 -4.76 -5.00
C GLY A 423 23.08 -5.19 -3.76
N GLU A 424 23.03 -4.42 -2.68
CA GLU A 424 23.78 -4.66 -1.45
C GLU A 424 23.05 -5.59 -0.47
N PHE A 425 22.48 -6.70 -0.96
CA PHE A 425 21.79 -7.72 -0.17
C PHE A 425 22.06 -9.10 -0.78
N ASP A 426 21.93 -10.16 0.01
CA ASP A 426 21.89 -11.54 -0.49
C ASP A 426 20.42 -11.99 -0.62
N LEU A 427 19.65 -11.81 0.45
CA LEU A 427 18.21 -12.03 0.53
C LEU A 427 17.56 -10.74 1.05
N THR A 428 16.35 -10.42 0.57
CA THR A 428 15.57 -9.33 1.17
C THR A 428 14.09 -9.69 1.21
N LEU A 429 13.42 -9.42 2.33
CA LEU A 429 11.98 -9.50 2.39
C LEU A 429 11.40 -8.31 1.63
N TRP A 430 10.48 -8.62 0.73
CA TRP A 430 9.79 -7.65 -0.10
C TRP A 430 8.27 -7.77 0.12
N PRO A 431 7.58 -6.69 0.43
CA PRO A 431 6.14 -6.74 0.66
C PRO A 431 5.31 -6.93 -0.62
N GLY A 432 5.97 -7.10 -1.77
CA GLY A 432 5.33 -7.20 -3.06
C GLY A 432 4.71 -5.88 -3.54
N ASN A 433 4.29 -5.87 -4.79
CA ASN A 433 3.52 -4.76 -5.36
C ASN A 433 2.03 -5.09 -5.33
N TYR A 434 1.20 -4.06 -5.42
CA TYR A 434 -0.25 -4.23 -5.61
C TYR A 434 -0.52 -4.59 -7.07
N ALA A 435 -0.72 -5.88 -7.34
CA ALA A 435 -0.84 -6.39 -8.70
C ALA A 435 -2.28 -6.82 -9.04
N PHE A 436 -3.26 -6.02 -8.64
CA PHE A 436 -4.67 -6.38 -8.75
C PHE A 436 -5.26 -6.24 -10.16
N ALA A 437 -4.70 -5.37 -11.01
CA ALA A 437 -5.31 -5.07 -12.31
C ALA A 437 -4.61 -5.71 -13.52
N ASN A 438 -3.28 -5.92 -13.45
CA ASN A 438 -2.48 -6.44 -14.56
C ASN A 438 -1.09 -6.87 -14.07
N PRO A 439 -0.52 -8.02 -14.53
CA PRO A 439 0.84 -8.45 -14.20
C PRO A 439 1.95 -7.44 -14.50
N ASN A 440 1.73 -6.49 -15.40
CA ASN A 440 2.69 -5.42 -15.66
C ASN A 440 2.94 -4.53 -14.43
N CYS A 441 2.02 -4.47 -13.46
CA CYS A 441 2.25 -3.79 -12.18
C CYS A 441 3.41 -4.41 -11.39
N TRP A 442 3.69 -5.70 -11.61
CA TRP A 442 4.83 -6.42 -11.04
C TRP A 442 6.07 -6.34 -11.93
N PHE A 443 5.93 -6.74 -13.19
CA PHE A 443 7.07 -6.92 -14.08
C PHE A 443 7.71 -5.59 -14.52
N ASN A 444 6.95 -4.54 -14.79
CA ASN A 444 7.52 -3.24 -15.18
C ASN A 444 8.48 -2.65 -14.14
N PRO A 445 8.16 -2.61 -12.84
CA PRO A 445 9.09 -2.15 -11.82
C PRO A 445 10.36 -2.99 -11.70
N MET A 446 10.33 -4.30 -11.99
CA MET A 446 11.51 -5.17 -11.96
C MET A 446 12.62 -4.70 -12.92
N SER A 447 12.28 -3.93 -13.94
CA SER A 447 13.24 -3.38 -14.89
C SER A 447 14.12 -2.25 -14.30
N SER A 448 13.73 -1.63 -13.17
CA SER A 448 14.36 -0.38 -12.74
C SER A 448 14.36 -0.06 -11.24
N MET A 449 13.42 -0.59 -10.43
CA MET A 449 13.23 -0.02 -9.08
C MET A 449 12.84 -1.01 -7.98
N THR A 450 13.01 -2.31 -8.19
CA THR A 450 12.72 -3.34 -7.18
C THR A 450 13.97 -4.14 -6.81
N PRO A 451 13.95 -4.95 -5.73
CA PRO A 451 15.08 -5.82 -5.38
C PRO A 451 15.44 -6.82 -6.48
N GLN A 452 14.48 -7.17 -7.35
CA GLN A 452 14.69 -8.07 -8.48
C GLN A 452 15.57 -7.45 -9.57
N THR A 453 15.58 -6.13 -9.71
CA THR A 453 16.39 -5.43 -10.73
C THR A 453 17.88 -5.85 -10.69
N PRO A 454 18.63 -5.74 -9.57
CA PRO A 454 20.01 -6.23 -9.51
C PRO A 454 20.12 -7.75 -9.61
N ALA A 455 19.11 -8.52 -9.16
CA ALA A 455 19.10 -9.97 -9.31
C ALA A 455 19.06 -10.39 -10.79
N LEU A 456 18.19 -9.77 -11.59
CA LEU A 456 18.12 -9.96 -13.04
C LEU A 456 19.45 -9.68 -13.73
N MET A 457 20.16 -8.63 -13.34
CA MET A 457 21.47 -8.29 -13.93
C MET A 457 22.53 -9.36 -13.69
N GLY A 458 22.34 -10.25 -12.74
CA GLY A 458 23.19 -11.41 -12.47
C GLY A 458 22.91 -12.62 -13.39
N LEU A 459 21.84 -12.57 -14.19
CA LEU A 459 21.42 -13.70 -15.04
C LEU A 459 21.84 -13.51 -16.50
N PRO A 460 22.22 -14.59 -17.22
CA PRO A 460 22.76 -14.50 -18.58
C PRO A 460 21.74 -14.02 -19.62
N ASP A 461 20.47 -14.35 -19.46
CA ASP A 461 19.41 -14.09 -20.45
C ASP A 461 18.44 -12.97 -20.01
N SER A 462 18.88 -12.11 -19.09
CA SER A 462 18.06 -11.03 -18.50
C SER A 462 17.52 -10.05 -19.56
N GLN A 463 18.24 -9.84 -20.68
CA GLN A 463 17.77 -8.94 -21.74
C GLN A 463 16.53 -9.48 -22.43
N GLU A 464 16.44 -10.78 -22.68
CA GLU A 464 15.24 -11.41 -23.27
C GLU A 464 14.02 -11.26 -22.37
N PHE A 465 14.22 -11.40 -21.05
CA PHE A 465 13.17 -11.15 -20.06
C PHE A 465 12.70 -9.69 -20.08
N LEU A 466 13.62 -8.72 -20.12
CA LEU A 466 13.28 -7.30 -20.20
C LEU A 466 12.59 -6.93 -21.52
N ASP A 467 12.99 -7.55 -22.65
CA ASP A 467 12.35 -7.37 -23.94
C ASP A 467 10.90 -7.93 -23.93
N ALA A 468 10.69 -9.08 -23.27
CA ALA A 468 9.36 -9.65 -23.08
C ALA A 468 8.46 -8.74 -22.22
N ILE A 469 8.98 -8.17 -21.12
CA ILE A 469 8.24 -7.16 -20.33
C ILE A 469 7.84 -5.98 -21.22
N ALA A 470 8.76 -5.48 -22.06
CA ALA A 470 8.45 -4.36 -22.95
C ALA A 470 7.38 -4.73 -23.99
N GLU A 471 7.40 -5.97 -24.50
CA GLU A 471 6.42 -6.47 -25.48
C GLU A 471 5.02 -6.59 -24.88
N THR A 472 4.86 -7.03 -23.60
CA THR A 472 3.53 -7.11 -22.96
C THR A 472 2.81 -5.77 -22.92
N THR A 473 3.52 -4.66 -22.94
CA THR A 473 2.93 -3.32 -22.84
C THR A 473 2.43 -2.78 -24.17
N VAL A 474 2.90 -3.34 -25.29
CA VAL A 474 2.59 -2.86 -26.67
C VAL A 474 1.78 -3.86 -27.49
N THR A 475 1.36 -4.97 -26.87
CA THR A 475 0.61 -6.07 -27.49
C THR A 475 -0.83 -6.04 -27.00
N ASP A 476 -1.80 -6.18 -27.92
CA ASP A 476 -3.23 -6.33 -27.66
C ASP A 476 -3.75 -7.74 -28.03
N ASP A 477 -2.87 -8.62 -28.44
CA ASP A 477 -3.17 -10.01 -28.78
C ASP A 477 -3.15 -10.86 -27.50
N GLU A 478 -4.31 -11.32 -27.05
CA GLU A 478 -4.50 -12.11 -25.84
C GLU A 478 -3.72 -13.44 -25.82
N GLU A 479 -3.58 -14.11 -26.98
CA GLU A 479 -2.80 -15.34 -27.10
C GLU A 479 -1.31 -15.02 -26.87
N ARG A 480 -0.83 -13.94 -27.49
CA ARG A 480 0.55 -13.48 -27.33
C ARG A 480 0.84 -13.00 -25.92
N LEU A 481 -0.07 -12.27 -25.28
CA LEU A 481 0.05 -11.84 -23.87
C LEU A 481 0.13 -13.05 -22.93
N THR A 482 -0.69 -14.09 -23.17
CA THR A 482 -0.64 -15.33 -22.38
C THR A 482 0.71 -16.04 -22.53
N GLU A 483 1.26 -16.11 -23.76
CA GLU A 483 2.60 -16.66 -23.99
C GLU A 483 3.69 -15.86 -23.25
N LEU A 484 3.65 -14.53 -23.36
CA LEU A 484 4.63 -13.64 -22.72
C LEU A 484 4.59 -13.75 -21.19
N PHE A 485 3.41 -13.68 -20.59
CA PHE A 485 3.29 -13.82 -19.15
C PHE A 485 3.67 -15.24 -18.68
N THR A 486 3.33 -16.28 -19.43
CA THR A 486 3.80 -17.63 -19.14
C THR A 486 5.34 -17.70 -19.13
N TYR A 487 5.99 -17.09 -20.12
CA TYR A 487 7.45 -17.00 -20.15
C TYR A 487 8.00 -16.21 -18.95
N LEU A 488 7.44 -15.03 -18.66
CA LEU A 488 7.90 -14.16 -17.57
C LEU A 488 7.82 -14.86 -16.20
N TYR A 489 6.70 -15.51 -15.90
CA TYR A 489 6.53 -16.26 -14.65
C TYR A 489 7.50 -17.45 -14.57
N ASN A 490 7.65 -18.22 -15.65
CA ASN A 490 8.56 -19.36 -15.63
C ASN A 490 10.02 -18.93 -15.53
N TYR A 491 10.38 -17.78 -16.10
CA TYR A 491 11.72 -17.22 -15.97
C TYR A 491 11.99 -16.77 -14.52
N ASP A 492 11.08 -16.02 -13.92
CA ASP A 492 11.19 -15.50 -12.57
C ASP A 492 11.32 -16.63 -11.54
N ILE A 493 10.33 -17.50 -11.48
CA ILE A 493 10.28 -18.64 -10.55
C ILE A 493 11.38 -19.66 -10.86
N GLY A 494 11.60 -19.99 -12.14
CA GLY A 494 12.62 -20.96 -12.55
C GLY A 494 14.05 -20.55 -12.20
N ASN A 495 14.37 -19.24 -12.28
CA ASN A 495 15.66 -18.71 -11.88
C ASN A 495 15.77 -18.38 -10.38
N VAL A 496 14.66 -18.49 -9.63
CA VAL A 496 14.60 -18.21 -8.20
C VAL A 496 15.18 -16.82 -7.88
N ILE A 497 14.69 -15.80 -8.56
CA ILE A 497 14.96 -14.42 -8.20
C ILE A 497 13.95 -13.90 -7.19
N ASP A 498 12.77 -14.55 -7.18
CA ASP A 498 11.74 -14.42 -6.15
C ASP A 498 11.32 -15.78 -5.60
N ILE A 499 11.03 -15.79 -4.32
CA ILE A 499 10.36 -16.90 -3.63
C ILE A 499 9.09 -16.32 -3.02
N PRO A 500 7.93 -16.45 -3.70
CA PRO A 500 6.65 -16.07 -3.13
C PRO A 500 6.41 -16.86 -1.84
N LEU A 501 6.13 -16.18 -0.73
CA LEU A 501 5.97 -16.79 0.58
C LEU A 501 4.51 -17.04 0.90
N ASN A 502 3.73 -15.96 0.96
CA ASN A 502 2.31 -16.03 1.29
C ASN A 502 1.54 -14.80 0.76
N TYR A 503 0.24 -15.00 0.54
CA TYR A 503 -0.68 -13.96 0.09
C TYR A 503 -1.20 -13.16 1.26
N TYR A 504 -0.96 -11.84 1.25
CA TYR A 504 -1.44 -10.92 2.28
C TYR A 504 -2.97 -10.83 2.30
N LYS A 505 -3.49 -10.72 3.51
CA LYS A 505 -4.87 -10.30 3.76
C LYS A 505 -4.87 -9.00 4.54
N ASP A 506 -5.81 -8.10 4.22
CA ASP A 506 -6.04 -6.94 5.06
C ASP A 506 -7.07 -7.22 6.13
N VAL A 507 -6.87 -6.57 7.26
CA VAL A 507 -7.66 -6.77 8.46
C VAL A 507 -8.24 -5.44 8.94
N ILE A 508 -9.41 -5.51 9.56
CA ILE A 508 -10.07 -4.38 10.19
C ILE A 508 -10.66 -4.85 11.51
N VAL A 509 -10.55 -4.02 12.55
CA VAL A 509 -11.28 -4.19 13.80
C VAL A 509 -11.97 -2.89 14.16
N TYR A 510 -13.15 -2.99 14.74
CA TYR A 510 -13.98 -1.83 15.01
C TYR A 510 -14.93 -2.04 16.20
N ASN A 511 -15.43 -0.93 16.74
CA ASN A 511 -16.48 -0.92 17.72
C ASN A 511 -17.82 -1.30 17.07
N SER A 512 -18.36 -2.46 17.40
CA SER A 512 -19.59 -3.00 16.82
C SER A 512 -20.88 -2.28 17.27
N GLU A 513 -20.79 -1.38 18.25
CA GLU A 513 -21.91 -0.50 18.64
C GLU A 513 -22.02 0.74 17.73
N LYS A 514 -20.97 1.05 16.94
CA LYS A 514 -20.93 2.20 16.04
C LYS A 514 -20.88 1.81 14.56
N ILE A 515 -20.29 0.66 14.26
CA ILE A 515 -20.06 0.17 12.91
C ILE A 515 -20.69 -1.21 12.78
N ALA A 516 -21.61 -1.37 11.81
CA ALA A 516 -22.25 -2.65 11.52
C ALA A 516 -21.37 -3.57 10.66
N GLY A 517 -20.49 -3.01 9.82
CA GLY A 517 -19.60 -3.76 8.97
C GLY A 517 -18.81 -2.90 7.99
N TYR A 518 -17.92 -3.58 7.27
CA TYR A 518 -17.13 -3.01 6.19
C TYR A 518 -17.02 -4.02 5.04
N GLU A 519 -17.14 -3.55 3.81
CA GLU A 519 -16.97 -4.38 2.62
C GLU A 519 -15.66 -4.01 1.93
N PHE A 520 -14.70 -4.94 1.88
CA PHE A 520 -13.45 -4.73 1.14
C PHE A 520 -13.72 -4.66 -0.37
N ASP A 521 -13.01 -3.80 -1.07
CA ASP A 521 -13.03 -3.73 -2.53
C ASP A 521 -11.87 -4.55 -3.16
N SER A 522 -11.64 -4.37 -4.46
CA SER A 522 -10.57 -5.05 -5.18
C SER A 522 -9.15 -4.55 -4.81
N ALA A 523 -9.07 -3.43 -4.08
CA ALA A 523 -7.82 -2.90 -3.52
C ALA A 523 -7.95 -2.80 -1.99
N PRO A 524 -8.09 -3.93 -1.28
CA PRO A 524 -8.53 -3.98 0.12
C PRO A 524 -7.57 -3.31 1.10
N CYS A 525 -6.34 -3.05 0.70
CA CYS A 525 -5.36 -2.29 1.49
C CYS A 525 -5.70 -0.80 1.63
N PHE A 526 -6.58 -0.26 0.78
CA PHE A 526 -7.01 1.13 0.84
C PHE A 526 -8.39 1.25 1.49
N PHE A 527 -8.47 2.02 2.56
CA PHE A 527 -9.75 2.30 3.20
C PHE A 527 -10.66 3.12 2.30
N ASP A 528 -11.86 2.62 2.08
CA ASP A 528 -12.92 3.31 1.37
C ASP A 528 -14.12 3.53 2.29
N VAL A 529 -14.34 4.77 2.69
CA VAL A 529 -15.42 5.12 3.63
C VAL A 529 -16.81 4.83 3.09
N ALA A 530 -16.99 4.80 1.76
CA ALA A 530 -18.28 4.48 1.14
C ALA A 530 -18.71 3.02 1.37
N ARG A 531 -17.74 2.14 1.72
CA ARG A 531 -17.97 0.72 2.01
C ARG A 531 -18.18 0.41 3.48
N LEU A 532 -18.15 1.44 4.33
CA LEU A 532 -18.45 1.31 5.74
C LEU A 532 -19.97 1.38 5.97
N THR A 533 -20.48 0.41 6.72
CA THR A 533 -21.89 0.40 7.14
C THR A 533 -21.98 0.89 8.59
N PRO A 534 -22.51 2.09 8.85
CA PRO A 534 -22.78 2.57 10.21
C PRO A 534 -23.87 1.74 10.90
N GLN A 535 -23.88 1.77 12.26
CA GLN A 535 -25.00 1.19 13.06
C GLN A 535 -26.25 2.03 12.97
#